data_6e0a4536e2d60d4abc44bbd6d9730aa2
#
_entry.id   6e0a4536e2d60d4abc44bbd6d9730aa2
#
_cell.length_a   1.000
_cell.length_b   1.000
_cell.length_c   1.000
_cell.angle_alpha   90.00
_cell.angle_beta   90.00
_cell.angle_gamma   90.00
#
_symmetry.space_group_name_H-M   'P 1'
#
loop_
_entity.id
_entity.type
_entity.pdbx_description
1 polymer ?
#
loop_
_entity_poly.entity_id
_entity_poly.type
_entity_poly.pdbx_seq_one_letter_code
_entity_poly.pdbx_strand_id
1 'polypeptide(L)'
;MTKRVLITGVSSGIGLAQARLFLEKGYQVYGVDQGADPQLPGEFHFLQRDLTLDLTPIFDWCPEVDILCNTAGVLDDYKPL
;
A
#
# COMPACT_ATOMS: atom_id res chain seq x y z
N MET A 1 -5.74 7.84 18.50
CA MET A 1 -4.46 7.58 17.84
C MET A 1 -4.70 7.15 16.41
N THR A 2 -3.86 7.65 15.52
CA THR A 2 -3.99 7.32 14.10
C THR A 2 -3.37 5.97 13.80
N LYS A 3 -4.11 5.11 13.13
CA LYS A 3 -3.61 3.80 12.74
C LYS A 3 -2.91 3.89 11.39
N ARG A 4 -1.96 3.01 11.18
CA ARG A 4 -1.19 2.93 9.94
C ARG A 4 -1.63 1.73 9.12
N VAL A 5 -1.86 1.98 7.85
CA VAL A 5 -2.23 0.95 6.87
C VAL A 5 -1.14 0.86 5.84
N LEU A 6 -0.61 -0.32 5.62
CA LEU A 6 0.36 -0.56 4.55
C LEU A 6 -0.33 -1.29 3.43
N ILE A 7 -0.31 -0.71 2.24
CA ILE A 7 -0.98 -1.27 1.06
C ILE A 7 0.05 -1.51 -0.02
N THR A 8 0.22 -2.76 -0.43
CA THR A 8 1.03 -3.09 -1.59
C THR A 8 0.14 -3.10 -2.84
N GLY A 9 0.68 -2.64 -3.96
CA GLY A 9 -0.12 -2.51 -5.17
C GLY A 9 -1.06 -1.32 -5.13
N VAL A 10 -0.60 -0.22 -4.56
CA VAL A 10 -1.46 0.92 -4.22
C VAL A 10 -1.80 1.81 -5.41
N SER A 11 -1.07 1.69 -6.53
CA SER A 11 -1.22 2.65 -7.63
C SER A 11 -2.39 2.35 -8.56
N SER A 12 -3.05 1.23 -8.42
CA SER A 12 -4.16 0.88 -9.31
C SER A 12 -5.12 -0.11 -8.67
N GLY A 13 -6.32 -0.19 -9.23
CA GLY A 13 -7.30 -1.20 -8.88
C GLY A 13 -7.73 -1.17 -7.43
N ILE A 14 -7.76 -2.36 -6.84
CA ILE A 14 -8.25 -2.54 -5.48
C ILE A 14 -7.38 -1.78 -4.47
N GLY A 15 -6.06 -1.80 -4.67
CA GLY A 15 -5.15 -1.11 -3.75
C GLY A 15 -5.41 0.38 -3.70
N LEU A 16 -5.63 1.01 -4.85
CA LEU A 16 -5.92 2.43 -4.90
C LEU A 16 -7.25 2.76 -4.22
N ALA A 17 -8.27 1.93 -4.47
CA ALA A 17 -9.57 2.13 -3.85
C ALA A 17 -9.49 2.01 -2.33
N GLN A 18 -8.73 1.03 -1.84
CA GLN A 18 -8.53 0.87 -0.41
C GLN A 18 -7.80 2.05 0.21
N ALA A 19 -6.76 2.55 -0.49
CA ALA A 19 -6.01 3.70 0.01
C ALA A 19 -6.91 4.92 0.20
N ARG A 20 -7.75 5.18 -0.78
CA ARG A 20 -8.68 6.31 -0.71
C ARG A 20 -9.66 6.17 0.46
N LEU A 21 -10.16 4.95 0.65
CA LEU A 21 -11.11 4.70 1.73
C LEU A 21 -10.48 4.91 3.09
N PHE A 22 -9.27 4.38 3.29
CA PHE A 22 -8.61 4.54 4.58
C PHE A 22 -8.22 5.98 4.86
N LEU A 23 -7.78 6.72 3.83
CA LEU A 23 -7.49 8.14 3.99
C LEU A 23 -8.74 8.93 4.38
N GLU A 24 -9.86 8.60 3.76
CA GLU A 24 -11.13 9.25 4.09
C GLU A 24 -11.53 9.01 5.54
N LYS A 25 -11.15 7.85 6.08
CA LYS A 25 -11.46 7.51 7.46
C LYS A 25 -10.42 8.02 8.47
N GLY A 26 -9.42 8.74 8.00
CA GLY A 26 -8.43 9.35 8.89
C GLY A 26 -7.23 8.50 9.22
N TYR A 27 -7.01 7.41 8.49
CA TYR A 27 -5.84 6.57 8.69
C TYR A 27 -4.62 7.18 8.01
N GLN A 28 -3.43 6.82 8.52
CA GLN A 28 -2.19 7.06 7.79
C GLN A 28 -1.98 5.90 6.82
N VAL A 29 -1.84 6.20 5.54
CA VAL A 29 -1.69 5.15 4.53
C VAL A 29 -0.27 5.18 3.98
N TYR A 30 0.39 4.03 4.02
CA TYR A 30 1.70 3.83 3.43
C TYR A 30 1.50 2.92 2.23
N GLY A 31 1.71 3.45 1.04
CA GLY A 31 1.48 2.72 -0.19
C GLY A 31 2.76 2.36 -0.89
N VAL A 32 2.83 1.13 -1.39
CA VAL A 32 3.99 0.63 -2.14
C VAL A 32 3.52 0.10 -3.47
N ASP A 33 4.24 0.45 -4.52
CA ASP A 33 3.94 -0.04 -5.86
C ASP A 33 5.16 0.19 -6.74
N GLN A 34 5.29 -0.60 -7.79
CA GLN A 34 6.35 -0.36 -8.76
C GLN A 34 5.97 0.73 -9.75
N GLY A 35 4.71 1.09 -9.81
CA GLY A 35 4.21 2.15 -10.67
C GLY A 35 4.40 3.54 -10.07
N ALA A 36 3.71 4.50 -10.64
CA ALA A 36 3.83 5.89 -10.21
C ALA A 36 3.03 6.18 -8.95
N ASP A 37 3.47 7.22 -8.23
CA ASP A 37 2.77 7.72 -7.06
C ASP A 37 1.38 8.20 -7.46
N PRO A 38 0.31 7.65 -6.87
CA PRO A 38 -1.05 8.11 -7.18
C PRO A 38 -1.38 9.49 -6.62
N GLN A 39 -0.49 10.07 -5.80
CA GLN A 39 -0.61 11.43 -5.29
C GLN A 39 -1.95 11.68 -4.59
N LEU A 40 -2.27 10.81 -3.65
CA LEU A 40 -3.53 10.92 -2.92
C LEU A 40 -3.46 12.02 -1.85
N PRO A 41 -4.59 12.67 -1.55
CA PRO A 41 -4.62 13.70 -0.51
C PRO A 41 -4.59 13.08 0.88
N GLY A 42 -4.20 13.89 1.87
CA GLY A 42 -4.18 13.46 3.26
C GLY A 42 -2.85 12.86 3.66
N GLU A 43 -2.87 12.01 4.67
CA GLU A 43 -1.64 11.40 5.19
C GLU A 43 -1.27 10.16 4.40
N PHE A 44 -0.84 10.37 3.18
CA PHE A 44 -0.44 9.32 2.27
C PHE A 44 1.06 9.39 2.02
N HIS A 45 1.75 8.28 2.25
CA HIS A 45 3.19 8.14 2.01
C HIS A 45 3.39 7.06 0.97
N PHE A 46 4.20 7.35 -0.04
CA PHE A 46 4.41 6.44 -1.15
C PHE A 46 5.87 6.03 -1.27
N LEU A 47 6.08 4.74 -1.52
CA LEU A 47 7.39 4.19 -1.81
C LEU A 47 7.32 3.43 -3.13
N GLN A 48 8.08 3.87 -4.12
CA GLN A 48 8.15 3.14 -5.39
C GLN A 48 9.16 2.02 -5.26
N ARG A 49 8.69 0.78 -5.44
CA ARG A 49 9.55 -0.37 -5.26
C ARG A 49 8.99 -1.58 -6.00
N ASP A 50 9.89 -2.38 -6.56
CA ASP A 50 9.53 -3.65 -7.17
C ASP A 50 9.27 -4.67 -6.05
N LEU A 51 8.05 -5.16 -5.98
CA LEU A 51 7.62 -6.05 -4.90
C LEU A 51 8.16 -7.47 -5.04
N THR A 52 8.90 -7.75 -6.11
CA THR A 52 9.59 -9.04 -6.26
C THR A 52 10.95 -9.02 -5.58
N LEU A 53 11.40 -7.85 -5.15
CA LEU A 53 12.68 -7.70 -4.45
C LEU A 53 12.51 -7.89 -2.95
N ASP A 54 13.62 -7.74 -2.23
CA ASP A 54 13.60 -7.83 -0.77
C ASP A 54 12.65 -6.78 -0.18
N LEU A 55 11.72 -7.22 0.64
CA LEU A 55 10.72 -6.35 1.24
C LEU A 55 11.15 -5.76 2.57
N THR A 56 12.32 -6.12 3.07
CA THR A 56 12.80 -5.62 4.36
C THR A 56 12.81 -4.10 4.45
N PRO A 57 13.28 -3.37 3.43
CA PRO A 57 13.25 -1.90 3.50
C PRO A 57 11.85 -1.31 3.66
N ILE A 58 10.83 -2.02 3.20
CA ILE A 58 9.46 -1.55 3.34
C ILE A 58 9.06 -1.55 4.82
N PHE A 59 9.42 -2.59 5.54
CA PHE A 59 9.08 -2.68 6.96
C PHE A 59 9.91 -1.71 7.80
N ASP A 60 11.13 -1.38 7.38
CA ASP A 60 11.91 -0.35 8.04
C ASP A 60 11.27 1.02 7.82
N TRP A 61 10.73 1.26 6.65
CA TRP A 61 10.07 2.50 6.30
C TRP A 61 8.74 2.68 7.02
N CYS A 62 8.02 1.59 7.25
CA CYS A 62 6.73 1.62 7.94
C CYS A 62 6.72 0.55 9.04
N PRO A 63 7.40 0.81 10.16
CA PRO A 63 7.63 -0.23 11.17
C PRO A 63 6.43 -0.59 12.02
N GLU A 64 5.46 0.30 12.15
CA GLU A 64 4.32 0.07 13.02
C GLU A 64 3.04 -0.03 12.20
N VAL A 65 2.86 -1.15 11.53
CA VAL A 65 1.70 -1.39 10.69
C VAL A 65 0.59 -2.01 11.51
N ASP A 66 -0.57 -1.37 11.49
CA ASP A 66 -1.77 -1.90 12.13
C ASP A 66 -2.56 -2.79 11.19
N ILE A 67 -2.59 -2.42 9.90
CA ILE A 67 -3.37 -3.14 8.89
C ILE A 67 -2.49 -3.33 7.66
N LEU A 68 -2.45 -4.55 7.14
CA LEU A 68 -1.72 -4.85 5.91
C LEU A 68 -2.68 -5.28 4.82
N CYS A 69 -2.66 -4.57 3.70
CA CYS A 69 -3.45 -4.91 2.52
C CYS A 69 -2.50 -5.30 1.40
N ASN A 70 -2.38 -6.58 1.13
CA ASN A 70 -1.45 -7.11 0.14
C ASN A 70 -2.17 -7.38 -1.18
N THR A 71 -2.52 -6.31 -1.88
CA THR A 71 -3.30 -6.44 -3.11
C THR A 71 -2.44 -6.81 -4.32
N ALA A 72 -1.16 -6.49 -4.30
CA ALA A 72 -0.27 -6.87 -5.40
C ALA A 72 -0.18 -8.38 -5.53
N GLY A 73 -0.04 -9.09 -4.40
CA GLY A 73 0.03 -10.53 -4.41
C GLY A 73 -1.28 -11.18 -4.79
N VAL A 74 -2.38 -10.57 -4.43
CA VAL A 74 -3.70 -11.11 -4.77
C VAL A 74 -3.88 -11.21 -6.27
N LEU A 75 -3.46 -10.20 -7.01
CA LEU A 75 -3.61 -10.21 -8.46
C LEU A 75 -2.83 -11.34 -9.11
N ASP A 76 -1.63 -11.59 -8.62
CA ASP A 76 -0.80 -12.65 -9.17
C ASP A 76 -1.35 -14.03 -8.86
N ASP A 77 -1.80 -14.21 -7.65
CA ASP A 77 -2.35 -15.49 -7.23
C ASP A 77 -3.62 -15.82 -7.97
N TYR A 78 -4.34 -14.81 -8.34
CA TYR A 78 -5.65 -14.98 -8.90
C TYR A 78 -5.63 -15.49 -10.31
N LYS A 79 -4.69 -15.04 -11.11
CA LYS A 79 -4.65 -15.39 -12.50
C LYS A 79 -4.58 -16.87 -12.79
N PRO A 80 -3.71 -17.60 -12.17
CA PRO A 80 -3.52 -19.00 -12.54
C PRO A 80 -4.66 -19.89 -12.07
N LEU A 81 -5.51 -19.36 -11.29
CA LEU A 81 -6.62 -20.15 -10.82
C LEU A 81 -7.68 -20.31 -11.87
#